data_d7b6c26ab509d9410449384398ec711b
#
_entry.id   d7b6c26ab509d9410449384398ec711b
#
_cell.length_a   1.000
_cell.length_b   1.000
_cell.length_c   1.000
_cell.angle_alpha   90.00
_cell.angle_beta   90.00
_cell.angle_gamma   90.00
#
_symmetry.space_group_name_H-M   'P 1'
#
loop_
_entity.id
_entity.type
_entity.pdbx_description
1 polymer ?
#
loop_
_entity_poly.entity_id
_entity_poly.type
_entity_poly.pdbx_seq_one_letter_code
_entity_poly.pdbx_strand_id
1 'polypeptide(L)'
;MESWLLQIQLSWPYEWVLAFFAAYPIVTSIMWMLTALIFRWRWENASAPDEARADERLPFVSVLVPAHNEEAVIRRSVSAMLRLDYPAFEVIVIDDGSTDGTVAALEPLMADARLRIVRKPANEGKAMALNDALPLSRGEILMGLDADAEPDPMMLRYIVPHFDSPRVAAVTGNPRVRNAGSFLARLQAVEFSSIISLLRRAQRVWGRIVTVSGVVAALRRSAVYDVGGYSPNMPTEDIELTWKLQKRHYDVRYEPRAICWMTVPLSYRGLWHQRLRWARGLAQVLRKHVDVLGTWNCRRLWPVFLESSLSILWSVCFVFLASLWTLSYSVGLPPIGASPIPNLWGMAIATLCLVQLLTGVLIDRRYDPGIVRYLPYAVWYPIVYWAFLALTTVAALPHLFRKPAKQAVRWTTARVGRAS
;
A
#
# COMPACT_ATOMS: atom_id res chain seq x y z
N MET A 1 16.21 -23.98 35.75
CA MET A 1 16.03 -23.17 34.53
C MET A 1 16.17 -23.99 33.26
N GLU A 2 17.21 -24.83 33.12
CA GLU A 2 17.38 -25.75 31.97
C GLU A 2 16.25 -26.73 31.80
N SER A 3 15.77 -27.35 32.88
CA SER A 3 14.65 -28.30 32.80
C SER A 3 13.34 -27.67 32.30
N TRP A 4 13.06 -26.44 32.65
CA TRP A 4 11.87 -25.71 32.20
C TRP A 4 11.96 -25.35 30.71
N LEU A 5 13.14 -24.93 30.23
CA LEU A 5 13.39 -24.66 28.83
C LEU A 5 13.26 -25.90 27.94
N LEU A 6 13.79 -27.04 28.43
CA LEU A 6 13.60 -28.33 27.75
C LEU A 6 12.13 -28.74 27.68
N GLN A 7 11.36 -28.50 28.73
CA GLN A 7 9.91 -28.76 28.72
C GLN A 7 9.18 -27.89 27.70
N ILE A 8 9.59 -26.61 27.52
CA ILE A 8 9.02 -25.77 26.47
C ILE A 8 9.35 -26.33 25.09
N GLN A 9 10.60 -26.69 24.83
CA GLN A 9 11.03 -27.28 23.54
C GLN A 9 10.29 -28.56 23.18
N LEU A 10 9.99 -29.38 24.15
CA LEU A 10 9.27 -30.64 23.96
C LEU A 10 7.74 -30.47 24.00
N SER A 11 7.25 -29.26 24.17
CA SER A 11 5.82 -29.01 24.23
C SER A 11 5.22 -28.92 22.82
N TRP A 12 4.09 -29.59 22.61
CA TRP A 12 3.36 -29.52 21.33
C TRP A 12 2.97 -28.09 20.90
N PRO A 13 2.63 -27.10 21.78
CA PRO A 13 2.37 -25.75 21.36
C PRO A 13 3.58 -25.08 20.71
N TYR A 14 4.80 -25.32 21.24
CA TYR A 14 6.03 -24.78 20.66
C TYR A 14 6.31 -25.35 19.28
N GLU A 15 6.12 -26.65 19.08
CA GLU A 15 6.26 -27.26 17.76
C GLU A 15 5.29 -26.66 16.72
N TRP A 16 4.02 -26.45 17.11
CA TRP A 16 3.05 -25.79 16.23
C TRP A 16 3.43 -24.36 15.88
N VAL A 17 3.96 -23.57 16.82
CA VAL A 17 4.47 -22.22 16.57
C VAL A 17 5.62 -22.26 15.57
N LEU A 18 6.58 -23.18 15.74
CA LEU A 18 7.69 -23.35 14.80
C LEU A 18 7.22 -23.79 13.42
N ALA A 19 6.31 -24.77 13.36
CA ALA A 19 5.73 -25.25 12.11
C ALA A 19 5.00 -24.13 11.36
N PHE A 20 4.18 -23.34 12.04
CA PHE A 20 3.52 -22.16 11.47
C PHE A 20 4.54 -21.13 11.00
N PHE A 21 5.54 -20.81 11.84
CA PHE A 21 6.58 -19.84 11.52
C PHE A 21 7.33 -20.18 10.24
N ALA A 22 7.64 -21.47 10.03
CA ALA A 22 8.33 -21.96 8.84
C ALA A 22 7.39 -22.08 7.63
N ALA A 23 6.20 -22.65 7.81
CA ALA A 23 5.28 -22.98 6.72
C ALA A 23 4.62 -21.73 6.12
N TYR A 24 4.26 -20.72 6.93
CA TYR A 24 3.53 -19.57 6.47
C TYR A 24 4.24 -18.81 5.32
N PRO A 25 5.53 -18.40 5.44
CA PRO A 25 6.20 -17.71 4.35
C PRO A 25 6.41 -18.59 3.11
N ILE A 26 6.58 -19.89 3.28
CA ILE A 26 6.72 -20.85 2.17
C ILE A 26 5.42 -20.93 1.37
N VAL A 27 4.30 -21.20 2.06
CA VAL A 27 2.99 -21.38 1.43
C VAL A 27 2.54 -20.09 0.76
N THR A 28 2.67 -18.95 1.46
CA THR A 28 2.24 -17.65 0.92
C THR A 28 3.10 -17.18 -0.24
N SER A 29 4.43 -17.38 -0.20
CA SER A 29 5.32 -17.02 -1.31
C SER A 29 4.98 -17.81 -2.57
N ILE A 30 4.79 -19.12 -2.48
CA ILE A 30 4.41 -19.97 -3.61
C ILE A 30 3.05 -19.53 -4.16
N MET A 31 2.06 -19.37 -3.29
CA MET A 31 0.70 -18.98 -3.65
C MET A 31 0.68 -17.61 -4.36
N TRP A 32 1.42 -16.62 -3.85
CA TRP A 32 1.49 -15.29 -4.46
C TRP A 32 2.21 -15.30 -5.81
N MET A 33 3.30 -16.06 -5.94
CA MET A 33 4.01 -16.20 -7.22
C MET A 33 3.11 -16.84 -8.28
N LEU A 34 2.49 -17.98 -7.95
CA LEU A 34 1.64 -18.70 -8.90
C LEU A 34 0.44 -17.85 -9.33
N THR A 35 -0.24 -17.21 -8.40
CA THR A 35 -1.42 -16.38 -8.72
C THR A 35 -1.03 -15.10 -9.45
N ALA A 36 0.13 -14.48 -9.15
CA ALA A 36 0.63 -13.35 -9.91
C ALA A 36 1.01 -13.72 -11.36
N LEU A 37 1.58 -14.92 -11.57
CA LEU A 37 1.84 -15.44 -12.93
C LEU A 37 0.55 -15.73 -13.69
N ILE A 38 -0.49 -16.26 -13.03
CA ILE A 38 -1.82 -16.44 -13.61
C ILE A 38 -2.42 -15.08 -14.00
N PHE A 39 -2.30 -14.07 -13.12
CA PHE A 39 -2.74 -12.71 -13.44
C PHE A 39 -2.05 -12.18 -14.69
N ARG A 40 -0.71 -12.28 -14.73
CA ARG A 40 0.09 -11.84 -15.88
C ARG A 40 -0.35 -12.53 -17.17
N TRP A 41 -0.51 -13.85 -17.14
CA TRP A 41 -0.92 -14.62 -18.32
C TRP A 41 -2.32 -14.20 -18.80
N ARG A 42 -3.27 -14.00 -17.89
CA ARG A 42 -4.67 -13.77 -18.22
C ARG A 42 -5.00 -12.32 -18.60
N TRP A 43 -4.37 -11.34 -17.93
CA TRP A 43 -4.76 -9.92 -18.06
C TRP A 43 -3.65 -9.01 -18.61
N GLU A 44 -2.38 -9.34 -18.44
CA GLU A 44 -1.30 -8.48 -18.94
C GLU A 44 -0.83 -8.85 -20.35
N ASN A 45 -1.17 -10.04 -20.84
CA ASN A 45 -0.90 -10.45 -22.23
C ASN A 45 -2.03 -10.07 -23.20
N ALA A 46 -3.18 -9.59 -22.69
CA ALA A 46 -4.21 -9.03 -23.53
C ALA A 46 -3.66 -7.77 -24.24
N SER A 47 -4.03 -7.60 -25.49
CA SER A 47 -3.63 -6.46 -26.33
C SER A 47 -3.88 -5.14 -25.62
N ALA A 48 -3.07 -4.12 -25.93
CA ALA A 48 -3.29 -2.75 -25.48
C ALA A 48 -4.77 -2.37 -25.62
N PRO A 49 -5.31 -1.54 -24.72
CA PRO A 49 -6.65 -1.01 -24.90
C PRO A 49 -6.73 -0.42 -26.30
N ASP A 50 -7.84 -0.69 -26.96
CA ASP A 50 -8.12 -0.12 -28.26
C ASP A 50 -7.90 1.40 -28.17
N GLU A 51 -6.85 1.89 -28.82
CA GLU A 51 -6.57 3.34 -28.88
C GLU A 51 -7.67 4.10 -29.61
N ALA A 52 -8.61 3.36 -30.21
CA ALA A 52 -9.69 3.81 -31.06
C ALA A 52 -10.99 4.13 -30.32
N ARG A 53 -11.01 4.27 -28.97
CA ARG A 53 -12.19 4.87 -28.37
C ARG A 53 -12.26 6.33 -28.78
N ALA A 54 -13.26 6.64 -29.57
CA ALA A 54 -13.59 8.02 -29.92
C ALA A 54 -13.67 8.85 -28.63
N ASP A 55 -12.89 9.92 -28.53
CA ASP A 55 -12.82 10.82 -27.37
C ASP A 55 -14.18 11.44 -26.97
N GLU A 56 -15.19 11.27 -27.82
CA GLU A 56 -16.53 11.86 -27.68
C GLU A 56 -17.37 11.34 -26.52
N ARG A 57 -16.99 10.20 -25.86
CA ARG A 57 -17.76 9.58 -24.76
C ARG A 57 -16.93 9.20 -23.55
N LEU A 58 -15.78 9.82 -23.39
CA LEU A 58 -14.93 9.53 -22.22
C LEU A 58 -15.51 10.19 -20.94
N PRO A 59 -15.62 9.47 -19.81
CA PRO A 59 -16.12 10.04 -18.56
C PRO A 59 -15.19 11.14 -18.07
N PHE A 60 -15.76 12.20 -17.50
CA PHE A 60 -14.98 13.27 -16.90
C PHE A 60 -14.30 12.79 -15.62
N VAL A 61 -13.00 13.10 -15.44
CA VAL A 61 -12.19 12.70 -14.29
C VAL A 61 -11.83 13.93 -13.44
N SER A 62 -12.08 13.86 -12.12
CA SER A 62 -11.56 14.85 -11.17
C SER A 62 -10.36 14.26 -10.44
N VAL A 63 -9.17 14.84 -10.67
CA VAL A 63 -7.94 14.51 -9.96
C VAL A 63 -7.93 15.28 -8.63
N LEU A 64 -7.95 14.56 -7.51
CA LEU A 64 -8.00 15.11 -6.16
C LEU A 64 -6.61 15.01 -5.51
N VAL A 65 -6.06 16.15 -5.10
CA VAL A 65 -4.70 16.26 -4.56
C VAL A 65 -4.76 16.91 -3.18
N PRO A 66 -4.92 16.13 -2.10
CA PRO A 66 -4.84 16.67 -0.76
C PRO A 66 -3.39 17.05 -0.43
N ALA A 67 -3.18 18.28 0.03
CA ALA A 67 -1.87 18.82 0.33
C ALA A 67 -1.83 19.50 1.71
N HIS A 68 -0.73 19.33 2.45
CA HIS A 68 -0.45 20.05 3.68
C HIS A 68 1.06 20.16 3.88
N ASN A 69 1.59 21.40 3.79
CA ASN A 69 3.02 21.68 3.89
C ASN A 69 3.88 20.91 2.88
N GLU A 70 3.54 21.01 1.60
CA GLU A 70 4.17 20.32 0.46
C GLU A 70 4.88 21.27 -0.53
N GLU A 71 5.31 22.46 -0.08
CA GLU A 71 5.95 23.51 -0.87
C GLU A 71 7.06 22.96 -1.80
N ALA A 72 7.89 22.04 -1.28
CA ALA A 72 9.05 21.53 -1.98
C ALA A 72 8.72 20.66 -3.21
N VAL A 73 7.51 20.07 -3.26
CA VAL A 73 7.17 19.02 -4.25
C VAL A 73 5.91 19.32 -5.05
N ILE A 74 4.96 20.08 -4.50
CA ILE A 74 3.61 20.24 -5.05
C ILE A 74 3.60 20.78 -6.48
N ARG A 75 4.43 21.79 -6.81
CA ARG A 75 4.52 22.36 -8.15
C ARG A 75 4.88 21.33 -9.21
N ARG A 76 5.84 20.47 -8.91
CA ARG A 76 6.32 19.43 -9.84
C ARG A 76 5.24 18.36 -10.05
N SER A 77 4.60 17.93 -8.99
CA SER A 77 3.56 16.90 -9.02
C SER A 77 2.33 17.38 -9.77
N VAL A 78 1.83 18.58 -9.48
CA VAL A 78 0.68 19.18 -10.19
C VAL A 78 1.01 19.44 -11.66
N SER A 79 2.25 19.88 -11.98
CA SER A 79 2.69 19.99 -13.37
C SER A 79 2.66 18.67 -14.11
N ALA A 80 3.00 17.54 -13.44
CA ALA A 80 2.90 16.22 -14.05
C ALA A 80 1.42 15.80 -14.24
N MET A 81 0.55 16.12 -13.29
CA MET A 81 -0.88 15.83 -13.39
C MET A 81 -1.55 16.60 -14.54
N LEU A 82 -1.17 17.86 -14.77
CA LEU A 82 -1.67 18.67 -15.89
C LEU A 82 -1.18 18.18 -17.26
N ARG A 83 -0.13 17.33 -17.30
CA ARG A 83 0.36 16.68 -18.53
C ARG A 83 -0.27 15.31 -18.80
N LEU A 84 -1.29 14.89 -18.05
CA LEU A 84 -2.02 13.66 -18.35
C LEU A 84 -2.63 13.72 -19.74
N ASP A 85 -2.41 12.67 -20.54
CA ASP A 85 -2.99 12.50 -21.87
C ASP A 85 -4.42 11.96 -21.74
N TYR A 86 -5.33 12.89 -21.40
CA TYR A 86 -6.75 12.59 -21.28
C TYR A 86 -7.56 13.86 -21.55
N PRO A 87 -8.60 13.83 -22.41
CA PRO A 87 -9.26 15.05 -22.88
C PRO A 87 -10.18 15.71 -21.85
N ALA A 88 -10.74 14.93 -20.92
CA ALA A 88 -11.84 15.39 -20.07
C ALA A 88 -11.48 15.23 -18.57
N PHE A 89 -10.67 16.16 -18.02
CA PHE A 89 -10.32 16.12 -16.59
C PHE A 89 -10.12 17.52 -16.00
N GLU A 90 -10.16 17.59 -14.68
CA GLU A 90 -9.75 18.70 -13.84
C GLU A 90 -8.78 18.24 -12.76
N VAL A 91 -7.98 19.14 -12.22
CA VAL A 91 -7.11 18.93 -11.06
C VAL A 91 -7.59 19.84 -9.93
N ILE A 92 -7.98 19.25 -8.80
CA ILE A 92 -8.40 19.97 -7.60
C ILE A 92 -7.34 19.74 -6.52
N VAL A 93 -6.56 20.75 -6.21
CA VAL A 93 -5.65 20.75 -5.06
C VAL A 93 -6.43 21.21 -3.83
N ILE A 94 -6.44 20.40 -2.79
CA ILE A 94 -7.07 20.72 -1.51
C ILE A 94 -5.97 21.03 -0.50
N ASP A 95 -5.74 22.31 -0.28
CA ASP A 95 -4.80 22.80 0.73
C ASP A 95 -5.44 22.70 2.12
N ASP A 96 -5.03 21.71 2.89
CA ASP A 96 -5.55 21.39 4.22
C ASP A 96 -4.85 22.23 5.30
N GLY A 97 -4.95 23.58 5.15
CA GLY A 97 -4.42 24.55 6.10
C GLY A 97 -2.89 24.56 6.17
N SER A 98 -2.21 24.60 5.03
CA SER A 98 -0.74 24.73 4.99
C SER A 98 -0.26 26.05 5.59
N THR A 99 0.89 26.02 6.25
CA THR A 99 1.56 27.16 6.88
C THR A 99 2.86 27.57 6.17
N ASP A 100 3.25 26.82 5.12
CA ASP A 100 4.40 27.08 4.26
C ASP A 100 3.97 27.70 2.89
N GLY A 101 4.89 27.76 1.94
CA GLY A 101 4.65 28.27 0.59
C GLY A 101 3.89 27.32 -0.35
N THR A 102 3.19 26.28 0.13
CA THR A 102 2.51 25.28 -0.71
C THR A 102 1.61 25.91 -1.78
N VAL A 103 0.76 26.87 -1.41
CA VAL A 103 -0.15 27.52 -2.36
C VAL A 103 0.60 28.45 -3.30
N ALA A 104 1.58 29.22 -2.78
CA ALA A 104 2.40 30.12 -3.59
C ALA A 104 3.19 29.36 -4.68
N ALA A 105 3.65 28.15 -4.38
CA ALA A 105 4.34 27.29 -5.34
C ALA A 105 3.47 26.90 -6.55
N LEU A 106 2.15 27.00 -6.45
CA LEU A 106 1.19 26.70 -7.52
C LEU A 106 0.84 27.89 -8.39
N GLU A 107 1.16 29.12 -7.99
CA GLU A 107 0.83 30.34 -8.75
C GLU A 107 1.22 30.26 -10.23
N PRO A 108 2.41 29.76 -10.63
CA PRO A 108 2.78 29.65 -12.05
C PRO A 108 1.90 28.70 -12.87
N LEU A 109 1.12 27.83 -12.22
CA LEU A 109 0.26 26.83 -12.86
C LEU A 109 -1.21 27.30 -12.94
N MET A 110 -1.58 28.39 -12.27
CA MET A 110 -2.96 28.86 -12.18
C MET A 110 -3.53 29.38 -13.51
N ALA A 111 -2.70 29.60 -14.52
CA ALA A 111 -3.14 29.93 -15.87
C ALA A 111 -3.85 28.74 -16.57
N ASP A 112 -3.65 27.50 -16.10
CA ASP A 112 -4.34 26.33 -16.64
C ASP A 112 -5.77 26.25 -16.08
N ALA A 113 -6.77 26.40 -16.94
CA ALA A 113 -8.18 26.39 -16.56
C ALA A 113 -8.66 25.06 -15.93
N ARG A 114 -7.88 23.99 -16.06
CA ARG A 114 -8.18 22.71 -15.44
C ARG A 114 -7.78 22.64 -13.97
N LEU A 115 -6.90 23.56 -13.50
CA LEU A 115 -6.45 23.62 -12.11
C LEU A 115 -7.39 24.44 -11.24
N ARG A 116 -7.79 23.85 -10.11
CA ARG A 116 -8.56 24.54 -9.07
C ARG A 116 -7.90 24.31 -7.72
N ILE A 117 -7.84 25.33 -6.88
CA ILE A 117 -7.27 25.26 -5.53
C ILE A 117 -8.40 25.54 -4.54
N VAL A 118 -8.59 24.61 -3.61
CA VAL A 118 -9.52 24.74 -2.48
C VAL A 118 -8.69 24.88 -1.20
N ARG A 119 -8.81 26.01 -0.52
CA ARG A 119 -8.07 26.29 0.72
C ARG A 119 -8.95 26.08 1.92
N LYS A 120 -8.48 25.27 2.86
CA LYS A 120 -9.14 25.05 4.17
C LYS A 120 -8.48 25.95 5.22
N PRO A 121 -9.26 26.41 6.21
CA PRO A 121 -8.73 27.29 7.26
C PRO A 121 -7.81 26.59 8.24
N ALA A 122 -7.90 25.26 8.38
CA ALA A 122 -7.12 24.47 9.33
C ALA A 122 -6.86 23.06 8.83
N ASN A 123 -5.81 22.42 9.37
CA ASN A 123 -5.49 21.02 9.12
C ASN A 123 -6.52 20.09 9.79
N GLU A 124 -7.32 19.41 8.98
CA GLU A 124 -8.30 18.40 9.41
C GLU A 124 -7.92 16.99 8.96
N GLY A 125 -6.84 16.85 8.19
CA GLY A 125 -6.28 15.59 7.72
C GLY A 125 -6.80 15.15 6.35
N LYS A 126 -6.04 14.23 5.73
CA LYS A 126 -6.21 13.77 4.34
C LYS A 126 -7.64 13.30 4.04
N ALA A 127 -8.23 12.48 4.92
CA ALA A 127 -9.58 11.95 4.71
C ALA A 127 -10.64 13.05 4.67
N MET A 128 -10.52 14.08 5.54
CA MET A 128 -11.43 15.24 5.52
C MET A 128 -11.22 16.07 4.26
N ALA A 129 -9.96 16.37 3.89
CA ALA A 129 -9.67 17.11 2.66
C ALA A 129 -10.26 16.42 1.42
N LEU A 130 -10.15 15.09 1.33
CA LEU A 130 -10.77 14.33 0.24
C LEU A 130 -12.29 14.36 0.29
N ASN A 131 -12.92 14.24 1.48
CA ASN A 131 -14.38 14.32 1.61
C ASN A 131 -14.92 15.70 1.21
N ASP A 132 -14.22 16.77 1.59
CA ASP A 132 -14.59 18.15 1.23
C ASP A 132 -14.48 18.40 -0.29
N ALA A 133 -13.60 17.66 -0.97
CA ALA A 133 -13.48 17.72 -2.42
C ALA A 133 -14.59 16.98 -3.18
N LEU A 134 -15.26 15.98 -2.57
CA LEU A 134 -16.29 15.20 -3.24
C LEU A 134 -17.42 16.06 -3.84
N PRO A 135 -18.07 16.97 -3.11
CA PRO A 135 -19.14 17.80 -3.66
C PRO A 135 -18.62 18.84 -4.67
N LEU A 136 -17.34 19.19 -4.65
CA LEU A 136 -16.71 20.13 -5.56
C LEU A 136 -16.27 19.51 -6.88
N SER A 137 -16.22 18.17 -6.92
CA SER A 137 -15.76 17.37 -8.08
C SER A 137 -16.85 17.27 -9.13
N ARG A 138 -16.50 17.47 -10.40
CA ARG A 138 -17.41 17.30 -11.55
C ARG A 138 -17.34 15.89 -12.14
N GLY A 139 -16.21 15.19 -11.90
CA GLY A 139 -15.91 13.89 -12.49
C GLY A 139 -16.85 12.77 -12.04
N GLU A 140 -17.19 11.88 -12.95
CA GLU A 140 -17.81 10.59 -12.63
C GLU A 140 -16.78 9.66 -11.96
N ILE A 141 -15.51 9.86 -12.31
CA ILE A 141 -14.37 9.16 -11.74
C ILE A 141 -13.55 10.17 -10.95
N LEU A 142 -13.22 9.80 -9.72
CA LEU A 142 -12.34 10.54 -8.83
C LEU A 142 -10.96 9.88 -8.82
N MET A 143 -9.91 10.60 -9.17
CA MET A 143 -8.53 10.12 -9.12
C MET A 143 -7.82 10.74 -7.93
N GLY A 144 -7.67 10.00 -6.83
CA GLY A 144 -6.85 10.42 -5.69
C GLY A 144 -5.36 10.24 -6.00
N LEU A 145 -4.60 11.33 -5.91
CA LEU A 145 -3.14 11.36 -6.04
C LEU A 145 -2.54 12.10 -4.85
N ASP A 146 -1.44 11.57 -4.28
CA ASP A 146 -0.70 12.28 -3.24
C ASP A 146 0.02 13.52 -3.81
N ALA A 147 0.26 14.52 -2.97
CA ALA A 147 0.88 15.80 -3.36
C ALA A 147 2.33 15.67 -3.86
N ASP A 148 3.00 14.54 -3.61
CA ASP A 148 4.34 14.20 -4.11
C ASP A 148 4.32 13.17 -5.25
N ALA A 149 3.14 12.81 -5.75
CA ALA A 149 2.94 11.82 -6.80
C ALA A 149 3.07 12.42 -8.21
N GLU A 150 3.78 11.73 -9.08
CA GLU A 150 3.95 12.07 -10.50
C GLU A 150 3.38 10.95 -11.37
N PRO A 151 2.16 11.10 -11.89
CA PRO A 151 1.56 10.10 -12.75
C PRO A 151 2.25 10.04 -14.11
N ASP A 152 2.28 8.82 -14.70
CA ASP A 152 2.59 8.65 -16.11
C ASP A 152 1.52 9.33 -16.97
N PRO A 153 1.87 10.01 -18.06
CA PRO A 153 0.88 10.69 -18.92
C PRO A 153 -0.25 9.78 -19.41
N MET A 154 0.00 8.52 -19.68
CA MET A 154 -0.99 7.55 -20.16
C MET A 154 -1.85 6.92 -19.06
N MET A 155 -1.62 7.27 -17.79
CA MET A 155 -2.22 6.60 -16.64
C MET A 155 -3.76 6.57 -16.72
N LEU A 156 -4.42 7.68 -17.05
CA LEU A 156 -5.88 7.73 -17.16
C LEU A 156 -6.40 6.88 -18.33
N ARG A 157 -5.69 6.84 -19.45
CA ARG A 157 -6.03 5.98 -20.61
C ARG A 157 -6.09 4.49 -20.23
N TYR A 158 -5.26 4.05 -19.29
CA TYR A 158 -5.28 2.67 -18.81
C TYR A 158 -6.32 2.41 -17.72
N ILE A 159 -6.61 3.39 -16.88
CA ILE A 159 -7.50 3.24 -15.73
C ILE A 159 -8.97 3.34 -16.12
N VAL A 160 -9.33 4.34 -16.92
CA VAL A 160 -10.74 4.69 -17.21
C VAL A 160 -11.53 3.53 -17.83
N PRO A 161 -11.00 2.74 -18.78
CA PRO A 161 -11.74 1.63 -19.37
C PRO A 161 -12.25 0.57 -18.39
N HIS A 162 -11.63 0.45 -17.21
CA HIS A 162 -12.12 -0.47 -16.18
C HIS A 162 -13.51 -0.10 -15.66
N PHE A 163 -13.87 1.19 -15.70
CA PHE A 163 -15.14 1.71 -15.21
C PHE A 163 -16.33 1.53 -16.16
N ASP A 164 -16.14 0.92 -17.34
CA ASP A 164 -17.25 0.52 -18.21
C ASP A 164 -18.19 -0.46 -17.50
N SER A 165 -17.64 -1.29 -16.63
CA SER A 165 -18.45 -2.12 -15.77
C SER A 165 -18.98 -1.32 -14.58
N PRO A 166 -20.33 -1.21 -14.40
CA PRO A 166 -20.91 -0.49 -13.27
C PRO A 166 -20.58 -1.12 -11.91
N ARG A 167 -20.13 -2.38 -11.92
CA ARG A 167 -19.69 -3.08 -10.71
C ARG A 167 -18.31 -2.61 -10.20
N VAL A 168 -17.51 -1.96 -11.05
CA VAL A 168 -16.18 -1.48 -10.68
C VAL A 168 -16.33 -0.15 -9.96
N ALA A 169 -15.98 -0.16 -8.68
CA ALA A 169 -15.94 1.05 -7.85
C ALA A 169 -14.56 1.65 -7.68
N ALA A 170 -13.51 0.84 -7.82
CA ALA A 170 -12.16 1.33 -7.64
C ALA A 170 -11.15 0.62 -8.54
N VAL A 171 -10.13 1.36 -8.97
CA VAL A 171 -8.96 0.84 -9.69
C VAL A 171 -7.72 1.44 -9.05
N THR A 172 -6.80 0.58 -8.57
CA THR A 172 -5.51 1.03 -8.07
C THR A 172 -4.44 0.88 -9.14
N GLY A 173 -3.60 1.89 -9.28
CA GLY A 173 -2.44 1.84 -10.17
C GLY A 173 -1.20 1.25 -9.49
N ASN A 174 -0.06 1.46 -10.11
CA ASN A 174 1.22 0.86 -9.80
C ASN A 174 2.22 1.92 -9.33
N PRO A 175 2.33 2.17 -8.01
CA PRO A 175 3.28 3.15 -7.47
C PRO A 175 4.72 2.67 -7.64
N ARG A 176 5.61 3.59 -8.02
CA ARG A 176 7.05 3.38 -8.23
C ARG A 176 7.87 4.39 -7.45
N VAL A 177 9.04 3.97 -7.02
CA VAL A 177 9.95 4.81 -6.26
C VAL A 177 10.81 5.64 -7.21
N ARG A 178 10.72 6.97 -7.08
CA ARG A 178 11.50 7.91 -7.88
C ARG A 178 12.88 8.22 -7.29
N ASN A 179 12.94 8.41 -5.97
CA ASN A 179 14.13 8.87 -5.25
C ASN A 179 15.06 7.72 -4.81
N ALA A 180 15.27 6.70 -5.66
CA ALA A 180 16.07 5.51 -5.34
C ALA A 180 17.59 5.77 -5.30
N GLY A 181 18.03 6.91 -4.72
CA GLY A 181 19.43 7.28 -4.60
C GLY A 181 20.18 6.62 -3.44
N SER A 182 19.50 6.27 -2.34
CA SER A 182 20.11 5.66 -1.15
C SER A 182 19.88 4.14 -1.10
N PHE A 183 20.66 3.44 -0.26
CA PHE A 183 20.46 2.01 0.01
C PHE A 183 19.01 1.71 0.43
N LEU A 184 18.50 2.47 1.41
CA LEU A 184 17.15 2.29 1.94
C LEU A 184 16.07 2.53 0.88
N ALA A 185 16.24 3.52 0.02
CA ALA A 185 15.31 3.81 -1.06
C ALA A 185 15.33 2.73 -2.16
N ARG A 186 16.50 2.16 -2.48
CA ARG A 186 16.62 1.04 -3.44
C ARG A 186 15.96 -0.22 -2.91
N LEU A 187 16.09 -0.50 -1.61
CA LEU A 187 15.40 -1.61 -0.96
C LEU A 187 13.88 -1.44 -1.03
N GLN A 188 13.38 -0.24 -0.78
CA GLN A 188 11.97 0.09 -0.93
C GLN A 188 11.50 -0.01 -2.40
N ALA A 189 12.33 0.37 -3.37
CA ALA A 189 12.01 0.21 -4.80
C ALA A 189 11.78 -1.27 -5.16
N VAL A 190 12.63 -2.17 -4.66
CA VAL A 190 12.43 -3.62 -4.80
C VAL A 190 11.15 -4.07 -4.13
N GLU A 191 10.85 -3.59 -2.92
CA GLU A 191 9.61 -3.92 -2.21
C GLU A 191 8.35 -3.51 -2.99
N PHE A 192 8.30 -2.28 -3.51
CA PHE A 192 7.15 -1.81 -4.28
C PHE A 192 6.91 -2.64 -5.53
N SER A 193 7.97 -3.06 -6.22
CA SER A 193 7.89 -3.91 -7.39
C SER A 193 7.51 -5.35 -7.05
N SER A 194 8.24 -5.96 -6.11
CA SER A 194 8.22 -7.41 -5.90
C SER A 194 7.27 -7.89 -4.81
N ILE A 195 6.85 -7.02 -3.90
CA ILE A 195 5.87 -7.39 -2.87
C ILE A 195 4.54 -6.71 -3.15
N ILE A 196 4.51 -5.37 -3.17
CA ILE A 196 3.24 -4.62 -3.27
C ILE A 196 2.55 -4.90 -4.62
N SER A 197 3.29 -4.83 -5.72
CA SER A 197 2.76 -5.06 -7.05
C SER A 197 2.40 -6.53 -7.30
N LEU A 198 3.26 -7.47 -6.85
CA LEU A 198 3.01 -8.90 -6.96
C LEU A 198 1.80 -9.33 -6.14
N LEU A 199 1.69 -8.85 -4.89
CA LEU A 199 0.56 -9.15 -4.01
C LEU A 199 -0.78 -8.64 -4.58
N ARG A 200 -0.82 -7.45 -5.18
CA ARG A 200 -2.02 -6.93 -5.84
C ARG A 200 -2.47 -7.80 -7.00
N ARG A 201 -1.53 -8.34 -7.80
CA ARG A 201 -1.84 -9.32 -8.84
C ARG A 201 -2.45 -10.58 -8.26
N ALA A 202 -1.82 -11.13 -7.23
CA ALA A 202 -2.30 -12.32 -6.54
C ALA A 202 -3.71 -12.12 -5.98
N GLN A 203 -3.92 -11.06 -5.23
CA GLN A 203 -5.20 -10.72 -4.62
C GLN A 203 -6.30 -10.46 -5.68
N ARG A 204 -5.94 -9.89 -6.82
CA ARG A 204 -6.91 -9.71 -7.91
C ARG A 204 -7.42 -11.04 -8.46
N VAL A 205 -6.57 -12.07 -8.53
CA VAL A 205 -6.99 -13.44 -8.92
C VAL A 205 -7.96 -14.01 -7.90
N TRP A 206 -7.76 -13.73 -6.61
CA TRP A 206 -8.69 -14.16 -5.54
C TRP A 206 -9.99 -13.34 -5.54
N GLY A 207 -10.03 -12.24 -6.30
CA GLY A 207 -11.20 -11.41 -6.51
C GLY A 207 -11.43 -10.32 -5.49
N ARG A 208 -10.50 -10.11 -4.54
CA ARG A 208 -10.53 -9.01 -3.57
C ARG A 208 -9.11 -8.52 -3.29
N ILE A 209 -8.98 -7.21 -3.04
CA ILE A 209 -7.71 -6.53 -2.79
C ILE A 209 -7.74 -5.94 -1.38
N VAL A 210 -6.62 -6.03 -0.62
CA VAL A 210 -6.52 -5.43 0.72
C VAL A 210 -6.73 -3.93 0.65
N THR A 211 -6.08 -3.26 -0.32
CA THR A 211 -6.13 -1.81 -0.42
C THR A 211 -5.92 -1.30 -1.83
N VAL A 212 -6.67 -0.27 -2.21
CA VAL A 212 -6.22 0.68 -3.21
C VAL A 212 -5.06 1.49 -2.63
N SER A 213 -4.16 1.99 -3.46
CA SER A 213 -3.08 2.86 -2.96
C SER A 213 -3.56 4.28 -2.79
N GLY A 214 -3.35 4.88 -1.63
CA GLY A 214 -3.60 6.30 -1.42
C GLY A 214 -2.78 7.22 -2.35
N VAL A 215 -1.71 6.68 -2.96
CA VAL A 215 -0.88 7.39 -3.95
C VAL A 215 -1.52 7.42 -5.34
N VAL A 216 -2.28 6.36 -5.71
CA VAL A 216 -2.90 6.23 -7.04
C VAL A 216 -4.15 5.37 -6.94
N ALA A 217 -5.29 6.02 -6.77
CA ALA A 217 -6.58 5.37 -6.63
C ALA A 217 -7.65 6.10 -7.44
N ALA A 218 -8.16 5.43 -8.48
CA ALA A 218 -9.34 5.88 -9.19
C ALA A 218 -10.60 5.26 -8.58
N LEU A 219 -11.62 6.06 -8.36
CA LEU A 219 -12.84 5.69 -7.65
C LEU A 219 -14.06 6.16 -8.43
N ARG A 220 -15.10 5.32 -8.53
CA ARG A 220 -16.40 5.75 -9.02
C ARG A 220 -17.06 6.66 -7.99
N ARG A 221 -17.35 7.91 -8.34
CA ARG A 221 -17.92 8.91 -7.44
C ARG A 221 -19.20 8.42 -6.74
N SER A 222 -20.13 7.84 -7.47
CA SER A 222 -21.38 7.30 -6.92
C SER A 222 -21.14 6.20 -5.87
N ALA A 223 -20.15 5.32 -6.08
CA ALA A 223 -19.80 4.28 -5.11
C ALA A 223 -19.15 4.84 -3.85
N VAL A 224 -18.36 5.93 -3.96
CA VAL A 224 -17.80 6.62 -2.78
C VAL A 224 -18.92 7.22 -1.94
N TYR A 225 -19.92 7.85 -2.57
CA TYR A 225 -21.09 8.35 -1.85
C TYR A 225 -21.92 7.23 -1.21
N ASP A 226 -22.13 6.11 -1.92
CA ASP A 226 -22.90 4.96 -1.42
C ASP A 226 -22.32 4.37 -0.12
N VAL A 227 -20.98 4.45 0.05
CA VAL A 227 -20.32 3.97 1.27
C VAL A 227 -20.03 5.06 2.30
N GLY A 228 -20.48 6.29 2.08
CA GLY A 228 -20.34 7.41 3.01
C GLY A 228 -18.95 8.04 3.05
N GLY A 229 -18.21 8.05 1.91
CA GLY A 229 -16.92 8.72 1.78
C GLY A 229 -15.77 8.07 2.55
N TYR A 230 -14.72 8.84 2.77
CA TYR A 230 -13.55 8.43 3.56
C TYR A 230 -13.82 8.54 5.06
N SER A 231 -13.28 7.62 5.86
CA SER A 231 -13.42 7.64 7.32
C SER A 231 -12.29 8.47 7.97
N PRO A 232 -12.59 9.66 8.54
CA PRO A 232 -11.55 10.58 9.03
C PRO A 232 -10.74 10.06 10.22
N ASN A 233 -11.32 9.15 10.98
CA ASN A 233 -10.71 8.59 12.19
C ASN A 233 -9.81 7.37 11.93
N MET A 234 -9.56 7.03 10.67
CA MET A 234 -8.71 5.90 10.28
C MET A 234 -7.33 6.38 9.81
N PRO A 235 -6.23 5.78 10.32
CA PRO A 235 -4.87 6.17 9.91
C PRO A 235 -4.54 5.84 8.45
N THR A 236 -5.32 4.92 7.85
CA THR A 236 -5.24 4.48 6.46
C THR A 236 -6.65 4.49 5.88
N GLU A 237 -7.06 5.67 5.45
CA GLU A 237 -8.38 5.95 4.89
C GLU A 237 -8.65 5.15 3.61
N ASP A 238 -7.58 4.86 2.87
CA ASP A 238 -7.58 4.09 1.63
C ASP A 238 -7.89 2.60 1.85
N ILE A 239 -7.27 1.96 2.85
CA ILE A 239 -7.57 0.57 3.21
C ILE A 239 -9.04 0.46 3.64
N GLU A 240 -9.47 1.35 4.51
CA GLU A 240 -10.84 1.31 5.06
C GLU A 240 -11.89 1.54 3.98
N LEU A 241 -11.68 2.52 3.09
CA LEU A 241 -12.57 2.76 1.96
C LEU A 241 -12.65 1.51 1.04
N THR A 242 -11.51 0.87 0.77
CA THR A 242 -11.45 -0.36 -0.03
C THR A 242 -12.34 -1.45 0.56
N TRP A 243 -12.31 -1.63 1.88
CA TRP A 243 -13.13 -2.63 2.58
C TRP A 243 -14.61 -2.27 2.55
N LYS A 244 -14.98 -0.99 2.75
CA LYS A 244 -16.38 -0.53 2.62
C LYS A 244 -16.95 -0.84 1.23
N LEU A 245 -16.21 -0.50 0.17
CA LEU A 245 -16.62 -0.77 -1.21
C LEU A 245 -16.81 -2.27 -1.45
N GLN A 246 -15.87 -3.10 -1.03
CA GLN A 246 -15.94 -4.54 -1.25
C GLN A 246 -17.03 -5.23 -0.41
N LYS A 247 -17.35 -4.72 0.78
CA LYS A 247 -18.52 -5.17 1.59
C LYS A 247 -19.85 -4.86 0.90
N ARG A 248 -19.92 -3.77 0.11
CA ARG A 248 -21.05 -3.45 -0.76
C ARG A 248 -21.03 -4.20 -2.10
N HIS A 249 -20.15 -5.21 -2.20
CA HIS A 249 -19.98 -6.10 -3.37
C HIS A 249 -19.46 -5.42 -4.63
N TYR A 250 -18.95 -4.20 -4.53
CA TYR A 250 -18.23 -3.58 -5.64
C TYR A 250 -16.95 -4.34 -5.97
N ASP A 251 -16.54 -4.25 -7.22
CA ASP A 251 -15.27 -4.78 -7.72
C ASP A 251 -14.16 -3.73 -7.57
N VAL A 252 -13.02 -4.17 -7.08
CA VAL A 252 -11.80 -3.36 -6.96
C VAL A 252 -10.73 -4.00 -7.84
N ARG A 253 -10.14 -3.22 -8.76
CA ARG A 253 -9.18 -3.72 -9.75
C ARG A 253 -7.80 -3.15 -9.55
N TYR A 254 -6.83 -3.82 -10.15
CA TYR A 254 -5.44 -3.38 -10.26
C TYR A 254 -5.06 -3.22 -11.72
N GLU A 255 -4.48 -2.06 -12.07
CA GLU A 255 -3.95 -1.78 -13.41
C GLU A 255 -2.44 -1.54 -13.33
N PRO A 256 -1.60 -2.52 -13.72
CA PRO A 256 -0.15 -2.43 -13.59
C PRO A 256 0.50 -1.41 -14.54
N ARG A 257 -0.16 -1.03 -15.65
CA ARG A 257 0.32 -0.01 -16.60
C ARG A 257 0.14 1.42 -16.09
N ALA A 258 -0.76 1.62 -15.14
CA ALA A 258 -1.02 2.91 -14.53
C ALA A 258 0.08 3.27 -13.52
N ILE A 259 1.24 3.66 -14.05
CA ILE A 259 2.41 4.01 -13.26
C ILE A 259 2.24 5.36 -12.58
N CYS A 260 2.65 5.44 -11.33
CA CYS A 260 2.72 6.68 -10.57
C CYS A 260 4.04 6.71 -9.77
N TRP A 261 4.88 7.69 -10.06
CA TRP A 261 6.15 7.86 -9.37
C TRP A 261 5.93 8.63 -8.07
N MET A 262 6.52 8.15 -6.98
CA MET A 262 6.40 8.73 -5.66
C MET A 262 7.74 8.76 -4.93
N THR A 263 7.83 9.56 -3.88
CA THR A 263 8.99 9.58 -3.00
C THR A 263 8.81 8.65 -1.82
N VAL A 264 9.92 8.06 -1.35
CA VAL A 264 9.95 7.20 -0.17
C VAL A 264 10.87 7.78 0.90
N PRO A 265 10.67 7.44 2.18
CA PRO A 265 11.56 7.87 3.26
C PRO A 265 13.00 7.44 3.02
N LEU A 266 13.95 8.37 3.22
CA LEU A 266 15.38 8.14 3.10
C LEU A 266 16.06 7.81 4.44
N SER A 267 15.35 7.99 5.56
CA SER A 267 15.84 7.70 6.91
C SER A 267 15.09 6.52 7.54
N TYR A 268 15.78 5.74 8.37
CA TYR A 268 15.16 4.65 9.13
C TYR A 268 14.03 5.12 10.04
N ARG A 269 14.16 6.31 10.63
CA ARG A 269 13.11 6.91 11.47
C ARG A 269 11.86 7.24 10.66
N GLY A 270 12.01 7.83 9.47
CA GLY A 270 10.90 8.13 8.57
C GLY A 270 10.20 6.85 8.11
N LEU A 271 10.98 5.84 7.72
CA LEU A 271 10.45 4.53 7.33
C LEU A 271 9.69 3.86 8.48
N TRP A 272 10.24 3.90 9.71
CA TRP A 272 9.58 3.36 10.90
C TRP A 272 8.19 3.98 11.12
N HIS A 273 8.11 5.31 11.11
CA HIS A 273 6.82 6.00 11.29
C HIS A 273 5.81 5.67 10.18
N GLN A 274 6.27 5.56 8.93
CA GLN A 274 5.42 5.19 7.80
C GLN A 274 4.88 3.76 7.97
N ARG A 275 5.74 2.77 8.24
CA ARG A 275 5.35 1.36 8.40
C ARG A 275 4.49 1.14 9.64
N LEU A 276 4.82 1.80 10.73
CA LEU A 276 4.01 1.76 11.95
C LEU A 276 2.59 2.31 11.70
N ARG A 277 2.45 3.40 10.93
CA ARG A 277 1.14 3.94 10.54
C ARG A 277 0.35 2.94 9.68
N TRP A 278 1.01 2.28 8.72
CA TRP A 278 0.36 1.27 7.88
C TRP A 278 -0.08 0.04 8.69
N ALA A 279 0.78 -0.47 9.55
CA ALA A 279 0.48 -1.60 10.42
C ALA A 279 -0.70 -1.29 11.38
N ARG A 280 -0.71 -0.09 11.98
CA ARG A 280 -1.84 0.38 12.82
C ARG A 280 -3.14 0.46 12.03
N GLY A 281 -3.08 1.03 10.83
CA GLY A 281 -4.23 1.18 9.96
C GLY A 281 -4.83 -0.16 9.56
N LEU A 282 -4.00 -1.10 9.08
CA LEU A 282 -4.45 -2.45 8.73
C LEU A 282 -5.09 -3.16 9.92
N ALA A 283 -4.42 -3.13 11.08
CA ALA A 283 -4.92 -3.77 12.29
C ALA A 283 -6.29 -3.21 12.72
N GLN A 284 -6.47 -1.88 12.66
CA GLN A 284 -7.75 -1.23 12.97
C GLN A 284 -8.84 -1.56 11.96
N VAL A 285 -8.50 -1.66 10.66
CA VAL A 285 -9.45 -2.07 9.61
C VAL A 285 -9.91 -3.51 9.83
N LEU A 286 -9.02 -4.45 10.10
CA LEU A 286 -9.38 -5.83 10.40
C LEU A 286 -10.31 -5.92 11.61
N ARG A 287 -10.01 -5.19 12.68
CA ARG A 287 -10.88 -5.12 13.85
C ARG A 287 -12.26 -4.53 13.52
N LYS A 288 -12.32 -3.42 12.77
CA LYS A 288 -13.56 -2.74 12.39
C LYS A 288 -14.46 -3.62 11.52
N HIS A 289 -13.84 -4.43 10.66
CA HIS A 289 -14.56 -5.26 9.70
C HIS A 289 -14.52 -6.77 10.02
N VAL A 290 -14.32 -7.14 11.29
CA VAL A 290 -14.35 -8.55 11.74
C VAL A 290 -15.67 -9.27 11.42
N ASP A 291 -16.76 -8.52 11.33
CA ASP A 291 -18.09 -8.98 10.97
C ASP A 291 -18.18 -9.66 9.59
N VAL A 292 -17.21 -9.40 8.71
CA VAL A 292 -17.15 -10.09 7.40
C VAL A 292 -17.04 -11.61 7.55
N LEU A 293 -16.42 -12.11 8.62
CA LEU A 293 -16.27 -13.55 8.88
C LEU A 293 -17.59 -14.23 9.21
N GLY A 294 -18.53 -13.50 9.87
CA GLY A 294 -19.89 -13.99 10.18
C GLY A 294 -20.88 -13.81 9.04
N THR A 295 -20.51 -13.11 7.95
CA THR A 295 -21.42 -12.76 6.86
C THR A 295 -21.10 -13.55 5.59
N TRP A 296 -21.92 -14.56 5.25
CA TRP A 296 -21.68 -15.42 4.07
C TRP A 296 -21.57 -14.64 2.76
N ASN A 297 -22.35 -13.57 2.61
CA ASN A 297 -22.28 -12.72 1.41
C ASN A 297 -20.91 -12.05 1.24
N CYS A 298 -20.14 -11.89 2.33
CA CYS A 298 -18.79 -11.33 2.34
C CYS A 298 -17.69 -12.40 2.22
N ARG A 299 -18.00 -13.71 1.99
CA ARG A 299 -17.02 -14.80 1.96
C ARG A 299 -15.84 -14.59 1.01
N ARG A 300 -16.00 -13.77 -0.03
CA ARG A 300 -14.90 -13.41 -0.95
C ARG A 300 -13.83 -12.53 -0.29
N LEU A 301 -14.14 -11.87 0.84
CA LEU A 301 -13.16 -11.13 1.65
C LEU A 301 -12.40 -12.01 2.63
N TRP A 302 -12.89 -13.22 2.94
CA TRP A 302 -12.26 -14.11 3.92
C TRP A 302 -10.81 -14.44 3.61
N PRO A 303 -10.41 -14.79 2.37
CA PRO A 303 -9.00 -15.08 2.07
C PRO A 303 -8.09 -13.89 2.39
N VAL A 304 -8.51 -12.67 2.03
CA VAL A 304 -7.74 -11.45 2.28
C VAL A 304 -7.72 -11.10 3.77
N PHE A 305 -8.84 -11.29 4.49
CA PHE A 305 -8.91 -11.09 5.93
C PHE A 305 -8.00 -12.07 6.68
N LEU A 306 -8.09 -13.36 6.35
CA LEU A 306 -7.31 -14.42 6.99
C LEU A 306 -5.81 -14.25 6.68
N GLU A 307 -5.45 -14.00 5.42
CA GLU A 307 -4.07 -13.74 5.04
C GLU A 307 -3.46 -12.58 5.81
N SER A 308 -4.16 -11.43 5.88
CA SER A 308 -3.70 -10.27 6.63
C SER A 308 -3.59 -10.54 8.13
N SER A 309 -4.52 -11.30 8.70
CA SER A 309 -4.48 -11.71 10.11
C SER A 309 -3.34 -12.66 10.42
N LEU A 310 -3.10 -13.65 9.54
CA LEU A 310 -1.99 -14.60 9.65
C LEU A 310 -0.63 -13.91 9.48
N SER A 311 -0.54 -12.88 8.63
CA SER A 311 0.67 -12.05 8.47
C SER A 311 1.03 -11.31 9.78
N ILE A 312 0.02 -10.77 10.47
CA ILE A 312 0.22 -10.15 11.79
C ILE A 312 0.67 -11.20 12.81
N LEU A 313 -0.01 -12.36 12.85
CA LEU A 313 0.35 -13.48 13.75
C LEU A 313 1.78 -13.96 13.49
N TRP A 314 2.16 -14.10 12.21
CA TRP A 314 3.53 -14.47 11.86
C TRP A 314 4.56 -13.46 12.36
N SER A 315 4.26 -12.16 12.26
CA SER A 315 5.14 -11.12 12.77
C SER A 315 5.31 -11.20 14.30
N VAL A 316 4.26 -11.56 15.03
CA VAL A 316 4.32 -11.81 16.47
C VAL A 316 5.19 -13.02 16.77
N CYS A 317 4.97 -14.14 16.07
CA CYS A 317 5.79 -15.34 16.22
C CYS A 317 7.27 -15.06 15.91
N PHE A 318 7.54 -14.29 14.84
CA PHE A 318 8.90 -13.90 14.47
C PHE A 318 9.61 -13.16 15.61
N VAL A 319 9.00 -12.09 16.12
CA VAL A 319 9.60 -11.29 17.20
C VAL A 319 9.75 -12.11 18.47
N PHE A 320 8.74 -12.92 18.83
CA PHE A 320 8.77 -13.77 20.00
C PHE A 320 9.89 -14.80 19.91
N LEU A 321 9.97 -15.58 18.82
CA LEU A 321 10.98 -16.62 18.63
C LEU A 321 12.40 -16.05 18.53
N ALA A 322 12.58 -14.91 17.85
CA ALA A 322 13.88 -14.23 17.77
C ALA A 322 14.32 -13.68 19.14
N SER A 323 13.38 -13.13 19.93
CA SER A 323 13.68 -12.66 21.28
C SER A 323 14.04 -13.80 22.22
N LEU A 324 13.31 -14.92 22.12
CA LEU A 324 13.57 -16.12 22.92
C LEU A 324 14.95 -16.72 22.59
N TRP A 325 15.31 -16.78 21.31
CA TRP A 325 16.64 -17.22 20.88
C TRP A 325 17.75 -16.30 21.41
N THR A 326 17.59 -15.01 21.26
CA THR A 326 18.57 -14.02 21.72
C THR A 326 18.77 -14.11 23.23
N LEU A 327 17.68 -14.27 23.99
CA LEU A 327 17.73 -14.40 25.44
C LEU A 327 18.46 -15.69 25.85
N SER A 328 18.08 -16.86 25.28
CA SER A 328 18.71 -18.14 25.61
C SER A 328 20.21 -18.11 25.30
N TYR A 329 20.58 -17.57 24.14
CA TYR A 329 21.98 -17.42 23.76
C TYR A 329 22.75 -16.52 24.74
N SER A 330 22.19 -15.38 25.15
CA SER A 330 22.84 -14.39 26.02
C SER A 330 23.11 -14.91 27.45
N VAL A 331 22.32 -15.88 27.91
CA VAL A 331 22.48 -16.50 29.26
C VAL A 331 23.19 -17.84 29.21
N GLY A 332 23.78 -18.23 28.05
CA GLY A 332 24.54 -19.46 27.87
C GLY A 332 23.71 -20.75 27.89
N LEU A 333 22.42 -20.65 27.62
CA LEU A 333 21.51 -21.82 27.55
C LEU A 333 21.43 -22.39 26.12
N PRO A 334 21.02 -23.64 25.93
CA PRO A 334 20.73 -24.17 24.62
C PRO A 334 19.79 -23.27 23.84
N PRO A 335 20.07 -22.99 22.58
CA PRO A 335 19.29 -22.01 21.81
C PRO A 335 17.86 -22.52 21.59
N ILE A 336 16.88 -21.77 22.06
CA ILE A 336 15.45 -21.98 21.90
C ILE A 336 14.89 -20.87 21.01
N GLY A 337 14.00 -21.19 20.10
CA GLY A 337 13.40 -20.23 19.20
C GLY A 337 13.99 -20.25 17.79
N ALA A 338 13.76 -19.21 17.03
CA ALA A 338 14.27 -19.05 15.66
C ALA A 338 15.56 -18.22 15.67
N SER A 339 16.67 -18.83 15.28
CA SER A 339 17.96 -18.14 15.13
C SER A 339 17.83 -16.99 14.14
N PRO A 340 18.27 -15.78 14.49
CA PRO A 340 18.44 -14.69 13.52
C PRO A 340 19.62 -14.96 12.57
N ILE A 341 20.50 -15.91 12.91
CA ILE A 341 21.58 -16.38 12.04
C ILE A 341 21.00 -17.45 11.12
N PRO A 342 21.18 -17.35 9.79
CA PRO A 342 20.63 -18.32 8.84
C PRO A 342 21.09 -19.76 9.16
N ASN A 343 20.15 -20.64 9.41
CA ASN A 343 20.32 -22.10 9.43
C ASN A 343 19.76 -22.70 8.13
N LEU A 344 19.81 -24.02 7.96
CA LEU A 344 19.33 -24.70 6.75
C LEU A 344 17.89 -24.31 6.38
N TRP A 345 16.97 -24.30 7.34
CA TRP A 345 15.58 -23.89 7.13
C TRP A 345 15.45 -22.40 6.87
N GLY A 346 16.18 -21.56 7.60
CA GLY A 346 16.22 -20.13 7.38
C GLY A 346 16.76 -19.78 5.99
N MET A 347 17.79 -20.51 5.51
CA MET A 347 18.30 -20.34 4.14
C MET A 347 17.29 -20.76 3.09
N ALA A 348 16.56 -21.85 3.29
CA ALA A 348 15.50 -22.30 2.38
C ALA A 348 14.37 -21.24 2.26
N ILE A 349 13.91 -20.72 3.38
CA ILE A 349 12.89 -19.63 3.43
C ILE A 349 13.43 -18.35 2.76
N ALA A 350 14.67 -17.98 3.07
CA ALA A 350 15.30 -16.79 2.46
C ALA A 350 15.46 -16.96 0.94
N THR A 351 15.88 -18.12 0.48
CA THR A 351 15.99 -18.44 -0.96
C THR A 351 14.63 -18.32 -1.65
N LEU A 352 13.57 -18.89 -1.06
CA LEU A 352 12.22 -18.79 -1.61
C LEU A 352 11.74 -17.32 -1.65
N CYS A 353 12.02 -16.55 -0.60
CA CYS A 353 11.77 -15.11 -0.61
C CYS A 353 12.50 -14.40 -1.75
N LEU A 354 13.79 -14.70 -1.97
CA LEU A 354 14.55 -14.11 -3.07
C LEU A 354 13.99 -14.52 -4.43
N VAL A 355 13.53 -15.76 -4.60
CA VAL A 355 12.84 -16.20 -5.83
C VAL A 355 11.54 -15.41 -6.03
N GLN A 356 10.78 -15.18 -4.96
CA GLN A 356 9.57 -14.34 -5.02
C GLN A 356 9.90 -12.89 -5.42
N LEU A 357 10.93 -12.29 -4.81
CA LEU A 357 11.37 -10.93 -5.14
C LEU A 357 11.85 -10.84 -6.59
N LEU A 358 12.63 -11.80 -7.05
CA LEU A 358 13.07 -11.93 -8.45
C LEU A 358 11.86 -12.04 -9.39
N THR A 359 10.90 -12.90 -9.07
CA THR A 359 9.68 -13.08 -9.87
C THR A 359 8.94 -11.75 -10.02
N GLY A 360 8.74 -11.01 -8.92
CA GLY A 360 8.09 -9.71 -8.95
C GLY A 360 8.83 -8.68 -9.80
N VAL A 361 10.16 -8.57 -9.63
CA VAL A 361 11.00 -7.68 -10.45
C VAL A 361 10.94 -8.05 -11.94
N LEU A 362 11.01 -9.34 -12.27
CA LEU A 362 10.95 -9.81 -13.67
C LEU A 362 9.58 -9.55 -14.32
N ILE A 363 8.49 -9.63 -13.57
CA ILE A 363 7.17 -9.26 -14.06
C ILE A 363 7.12 -7.74 -14.32
N ASP A 364 7.62 -6.96 -13.38
CA ASP A 364 7.50 -5.51 -13.37
C ASP A 364 8.51 -4.77 -14.25
N ARG A 365 9.62 -5.41 -14.65
CA ARG A 365 10.59 -4.82 -15.59
C ARG A 365 9.97 -4.34 -16.90
N ARG A 366 8.81 -4.87 -17.26
CA ARG A 366 8.04 -4.43 -18.43
C ARG A 366 7.56 -2.98 -18.28
N TYR A 367 7.25 -2.56 -17.08
CA TYR A 367 6.72 -1.23 -16.74
C TYR A 367 7.78 -0.27 -16.22
N ASP A 368 8.81 -0.82 -15.56
CA ASP A 368 9.97 -0.11 -15.06
C ASP A 368 11.25 -0.91 -15.37
N PRO A 369 11.83 -0.75 -16.58
CA PRO A 369 13.05 -1.47 -16.96
C PRO A 369 14.23 -1.20 -16.02
N GLY A 370 14.26 -0.04 -15.37
CA GLY A 370 15.30 0.36 -14.43
C GLY A 370 15.32 -0.42 -13.12
N ILE A 371 14.22 -1.11 -12.77
CA ILE A 371 14.10 -1.81 -11.49
C ILE A 371 15.09 -2.96 -11.32
N VAL A 372 15.49 -3.60 -12.42
CA VAL A 372 16.42 -4.75 -12.40
C VAL A 372 17.78 -4.39 -11.77
N ARG A 373 18.25 -3.16 -11.93
CA ARG A 373 19.51 -2.67 -11.33
C ARG A 373 19.50 -2.68 -9.80
N TYR A 374 18.30 -2.70 -9.18
CA TYR A 374 18.15 -2.74 -7.73
C TYR A 374 17.99 -4.17 -7.17
N LEU A 375 17.91 -5.19 -8.03
CA LEU A 375 17.77 -6.58 -7.61
C LEU A 375 18.84 -7.05 -6.60
N PRO A 376 20.12 -6.66 -6.68
CA PRO A 376 21.12 -7.03 -5.67
C PRO A 376 20.75 -6.61 -4.23
N TYR A 377 19.98 -5.55 -4.08
CA TYR A 377 19.50 -5.10 -2.76
C TYR A 377 18.42 -6.02 -2.17
N ALA A 378 17.78 -6.86 -2.99
CA ALA A 378 16.78 -7.84 -2.54
C ALA A 378 17.32 -8.83 -1.49
N VAL A 379 18.64 -9.12 -1.51
CA VAL A 379 19.30 -10.02 -0.53
C VAL A 379 19.08 -9.57 0.92
N TRP A 380 19.00 -8.26 1.16
CA TRP A 380 18.79 -7.68 2.49
C TRP A 380 17.33 -7.77 2.97
N TYR A 381 16.41 -8.10 2.06
CA TYR A 381 14.98 -8.13 2.38
C TYR A 381 14.64 -9.22 3.43
N PRO A 382 14.94 -10.50 3.23
CA PRO A 382 14.67 -11.55 4.21
C PRO A 382 15.52 -11.44 5.49
N ILE A 383 16.69 -10.79 5.42
CA ILE A 383 17.65 -10.75 6.54
C ILE A 383 17.29 -9.62 7.51
N VAL A 384 17.13 -8.39 6.99
CA VAL A 384 16.97 -7.18 7.82
C VAL A 384 15.57 -6.60 7.72
N TYR A 385 15.01 -6.57 6.50
CA TYR A 385 13.78 -5.84 6.27
C TYR A 385 12.55 -6.55 6.85
N TRP A 386 12.51 -7.88 6.83
CA TRP A 386 11.47 -8.65 7.51
C TRP A 386 11.46 -8.41 9.02
N ALA A 387 12.63 -8.40 9.65
CA ALA A 387 12.74 -8.08 11.09
C ALA A 387 12.20 -6.67 11.38
N PHE A 388 12.55 -5.71 10.54
CA PHE A 388 12.07 -4.34 10.65
C PHE A 388 10.54 -4.25 10.52
N LEU A 389 9.95 -4.93 9.53
CA LEU A 389 8.50 -4.97 9.32
C LEU A 389 7.78 -5.69 10.46
N ALA A 390 8.33 -6.82 10.94
CA ALA A 390 7.75 -7.56 12.07
C ALA A 390 7.75 -6.70 13.34
N LEU A 391 8.85 -6.00 13.64
CA LEU A 391 8.94 -5.09 14.79
C LEU A 391 7.92 -3.95 14.70
N THR A 392 7.75 -3.33 13.52
CA THR A 392 6.74 -2.27 13.35
C THR A 392 5.33 -2.80 13.50
N THR A 393 5.06 -4.04 13.05
CA THR A 393 3.76 -4.70 13.20
C THR A 393 3.46 -5.00 14.68
N VAL A 394 4.41 -5.57 15.41
CA VAL A 394 4.25 -5.83 16.86
C VAL A 394 4.08 -4.52 17.64
N ALA A 395 4.85 -3.48 17.31
CA ALA A 395 4.71 -2.15 17.93
C ALA A 395 3.34 -1.49 17.64
N ALA A 396 2.65 -1.92 16.59
CA ALA A 396 1.30 -1.45 16.27
C ALA A 396 0.20 -2.12 17.09
N LEU A 397 0.42 -3.33 17.63
CA LEU A 397 -0.61 -4.15 18.29
C LEU A 397 -1.32 -3.47 19.48
N PRO A 398 -0.64 -2.72 20.37
CA PRO A 398 -1.33 -2.02 21.45
C PRO A 398 -2.46 -1.10 20.98
N HIS A 399 -2.37 -0.64 19.72
CA HIS A 399 -3.40 0.23 19.14
C HIS A 399 -4.65 -0.54 18.67
N LEU A 400 -4.58 -1.86 18.52
CA LEU A 400 -5.74 -2.73 18.30
C LEU A 400 -6.75 -2.64 19.45
N PHE A 401 -6.25 -2.54 20.69
CA PHE A 401 -7.08 -2.52 21.89
C PHE A 401 -7.57 -1.11 22.24
N ARG A 402 -7.02 -0.07 21.64
CA ARG A 402 -7.49 1.30 21.83
C ARG A 402 -8.73 1.57 20.98
N LYS A 403 -9.71 2.29 21.55
CA LYS A 403 -10.85 2.78 20.76
C LYS A 403 -10.34 3.67 19.62
N PRO A 404 -10.95 3.61 18.42
CA PRO A 404 -10.63 4.55 17.34
C PRO A 404 -10.69 5.98 17.86
N ALA A 405 -9.79 6.83 17.42
CA ALA A 405 -9.81 8.24 17.78
C ALA A 405 -11.19 8.83 17.44
N LYS A 406 -11.77 9.61 18.34
CA LYS A 406 -13.01 10.35 18.07
C LYS A 406 -12.76 11.52 17.09
N GLN A 407 -11.51 11.97 16.97
CA GLN A 407 -11.08 13.07 16.14
C GLN A 407 -10.45 12.57 14.84
N ALA A 408 -10.49 13.39 13.80
CA ALA A 408 -9.83 13.12 12.53
C ALA A 408 -8.31 12.96 12.72
N VAL A 409 -7.72 12.05 11.95
CA VAL A 409 -6.27 11.84 11.91
C VAL A 409 -5.63 12.96 11.10
N ARG A 410 -4.93 13.87 11.77
CA ARG A 410 -4.26 15.01 11.16
C ARG A 410 -2.90 14.64 10.56
N TRP A 411 -2.44 15.45 9.63
CA TRP A 411 -1.08 15.32 9.10
C TRP A 411 -0.06 15.61 10.21
N THR A 412 0.82 14.64 10.47
CA THR A 412 1.87 14.77 11.50
C THR A 412 3.28 14.65 10.93
N THR A 413 3.41 14.37 9.64
CA THR A 413 4.71 14.11 8.99
C THR A 413 4.97 15.13 7.90
N ALA A 414 6.03 15.93 8.05
CA ALA A 414 6.64 16.64 6.91
C ALA A 414 7.27 15.58 5.99
N ARG A 415 6.79 15.45 4.76
CA ARG A 415 7.22 14.35 3.88
C ARG A 415 8.61 14.53 3.31
N VAL A 416 9.00 15.69 2.86
CA VAL A 416 10.35 15.91 2.29
C VAL A 416 10.73 17.38 2.48
N GLY A 417 11.93 17.64 3.01
CA GLY A 417 12.54 18.98 2.89
C GLY A 417 12.97 19.69 4.16
N ARG A 418 12.79 19.12 5.35
CA ARG A 418 13.53 19.62 6.52
C ARG A 418 14.74 18.73 6.74
N ALA A 419 15.87 19.11 6.10
CA ALA A 419 17.17 18.78 6.62
C ALA A 419 17.25 19.42 8.02
N SER A 420 17.26 18.59 9.06
CA SER A 420 17.66 18.98 10.41
C SER A 420 19.15 18.99 10.47
#